data_812456b1bd171280f209e2086ca42f2b
#
_entry.id   812456b1bd171280f209e2086ca42f2b
#
_cell.length_a   1.000
_cell.length_b   1.000
_cell.length_c   1.000
_cell.angle_alpha   90.00
_cell.angle_beta   90.00
_cell.angle_gamma   90.00
#
_symmetry.space_group_name_H-M   'P 1'
#
loop_
_entity.id
_entity.type
_entity.pdbx_description
1 polymer ?
#
loop_
_entity_poly.entity_id
_entity_poly.type
_entity_poly.pdbx_seq_one_letter_code
_entity_poly.pdbx_strand_id
1 'polypeptide(L)'
;MAEFARTCDRLERFTYVSTAYVAGEPGGLFREDELAVGQSFRNPYEQSKFEAEVALRSEAGDLPLQILRPSIVVGDSATGRTTSFNVLYGPLKAFARGAMRAIPARRESPVDIVPVDYVADRVHELATDGPDGTFHLVAGRNATTVGRLLQLSSIELDRPEPAVLPPRLYRRLLHPLLRRRDPRLKRMEVYFPYFAMRVRFDDRRLGPGPRVERYFHRLVRYAERARWGRG
;
A
#
# COMPACT_ATOMS: atom_id res chain seq x y z
N MET A 1 -2.42 3.11 25.10
CA MET A 1 -2.13 4.45 24.53
C MET A 1 -3.30 5.41 24.75
N ALA A 2 -4.56 5.02 24.53
CA ALA A 2 -5.72 5.87 24.84
C ALA A 2 -5.79 6.26 26.34
N GLU A 3 -5.54 5.33 27.25
CA GLU A 3 -5.44 5.62 28.68
C GLU A 3 -4.37 6.65 29.01
N PHE A 4 -3.17 6.50 28.41
CA PHE A 4 -2.10 7.48 28.56
C PHE A 4 -2.51 8.86 28.03
N ALA A 5 -3.16 8.91 26.87
CA ALA A 5 -3.63 10.16 26.28
C ALA A 5 -4.58 10.91 27.22
N ARG A 6 -5.46 10.19 27.96
CA ARG A 6 -6.37 10.78 28.94
C ARG A 6 -5.67 11.38 30.18
N THR A 7 -4.43 11.00 30.45
CA THR A 7 -3.65 11.59 31.56
C THR A 7 -2.97 12.89 31.18
N CYS A 8 -3.07 13.32 29.93
CA CYS A 8 -2.46 14.54 29.43
C CYS A 8 -3.43 15.72 29.55
N ASP A 9 -3.22 16.60 30.52
CA ASP A 9 -4.12 17.75 30.82
C ASP A 9 -4.29 18.76 29.66
N ARG A 10 -3.35 18.77 28.71
CA ARG A 10 -3.32 19.69 27.57
C ARG A 10 -3.25 18.96 26.24
N LEU A 11 -3.90 17.81 26.12
CA LEU A 11 -3.94 17.07 24.88
C LEU A 11 -4.79 17.82 23.84
N GLU A 12 -4.13 18.35 22.84
CA GLU A 12 -4.80 19.03 21.72
C GLU A 12 -5.25 18.03 20.65
N ARG A 13 -4.51 16.92 20.48
CA ARG A 13 -4.80 15.90 19.47
C ARG A 13 -4.15 14.55 19.77
N PHE A 14 -4.88 13.49 19.45
CA PHE A 14 -4.39 12.12 19.47
C PHE A 14 -4.40 11.55 18.06
N THR A 15 -3.26 11.62 17.37
CA THR A 15 -3.12 11.13 16.00
C THR A 15 -2.66 9.69 15.97
N TYR A 16 -3.46 8.82 15.36
CA TYR A 16 -3.14 7.41 15.13
C TYR A 16 -2.88 7.14 13.64
N VAL A 17 -1.68 6.66 13.32
CA VAL A 17 -1.35 6.24 11.95
C VAL A 17 -1.75 4.78 11.75
N SER A 18 -2.84 4.58 11.03
CA SER A 18 -3.40 3.30 10.61
C SER A 18 -2.91 2.91 9.21
N THR A 19 -3.76 2.34 8.39
CA THR A 19 -3.53 2.07 6.95
C THR A 19 -4.85 2.09 6.20
N ALA A 20 -4.85 2.51 4.94
CA ALA A 20 -6.02 2.40 4.07
C ALA A 20 -6.43 0.92 3.83
N TYR A 21 -5.51 -0.02 4.07
CA TYR A 21 -5.75 -1.45 3.89
C TYR A 21 -6.60 -2.10 4.99
N VAL A 22 -7.05 -1.35 6.01
CA VAL A 22 -8.15 -1.77 6.89
C VAL A 22 -9.45 -2.04 6.10
N ALA A 23 -9.53 -1.54 4.88
CA ALA A 23 -10.60 -1.84 3.92
C ALA A 23 -10.74 -3.34 3.63
N GLY A 24 -9.68 -4.15 3.76
CA GLY A 24 -9.73 -5.59 3.46
C GLY A 24 -10.06 -5.88 1.99
N GLU A 25 -10.91 -6.88 1.73
CA GLU A 25 -11.29 -7.38 0.40
C GLU A 25 -12.69 -6.95 -0.13
N PRO A 26 -13.31 -5.83 0.24
CA PRO A 26 -14.47 -5.35 -0.49
C PRO A 26 -14.02 -4.87 -1.87
N GLY A 27 -14.90 -4.93 -2.85
CA GLY A 27 -14.73 -4.23 -4.11
C GLY A 27 -15.32 -2.84 -4.05
N GLY A 28 -14.85 -1.94 -4.90
CA GLY A 28 -15.42 -0.60 -5.02
C GLY A 28 -14.66 0.48 -4.26
N LEU A 29 -15.36 1.57 -3.92
CA LEU A 29 -14.78 2.70 -3.22
C LEU A 29 -14.91 2.50 -1.71
N PHE A 30 -13.80 2.54 -0.98
CA PHE A 30 -13.76 2.56 0.48
C PHE A 30 -13.60 3.99 0.97
N ARG A 31 -14.53 4.44 1.78
CA ARG A 31 -14.61 5.83 2.23
C ARG A 31 -13.87 6.04 3.53
N GLU A 32 -13.57 7.31 3.83
CA GLU A 32 -12.86 7.70 5.05
C GLU A 32 -13.67 7.46 6.33
N ASP A 33 -14.99 7.56 6.25
CA ASP A 33 -15.92 7.29 7.34
C ASP A 33 -16.22 5.80 7.56
N GLU A 34 -15.90 4.94 6.60
CA GLU A 34 -16.11 3.51 6.70
C GLU A 34 -14.99 2.83 7.50
N LEU A 35 -15.34 1.77 8.23
CA LEU A 35 -14.40 0.85 8.90
C LEU A 35 -14.93 -0.58 8.84
N ALA A 36 -15.96 -0.91 9.61
CA ALA A 36 -16.54 -2.25 9.70
C ALA A 36 -17.65 -2.42 8.66
N VAL A 37 -17.30 -2.86 7.45
CA VAL A 37 -18.23 -3.08 6.33
C VAL A 37 -18.42 -4.56 6.02
N GLY A 38 -18.05 -5.47 6.93
CA GLY A 38 -18.16 -6.92 6.76
C GLY A 38 -17.06 -7.52 5.87
N GLN A 39 -15.91 -6.87 5.78
CA GLN A 39 -14.77 -7.28 4.97
C GLN A 39 -14.03 -8.48 5.55
N SER A 40 -13.43 -9.28 4.65
CA SER A 40 -12.37 -10.24 4.96
C SER A 40 -10.99 -9.59 4.73
N PHE A 41 -9.95 -10.17 5.31
CA PHE A 41 -8.58 -9.64 5.21
C PHE A 41 -7.67 -10.60 4.46
N ARG A 42 -6.73 -10.06 3.70
CA ARG A 42 -5.75 -10.82 2.91
C ARG A 42 -4.65 -11.42 3.77
N ASN A 43 -4.37 -10.78 4.89
CA ASN A 43 -3.27 -11.17 5.78
C ASN A 43 -3.50 -10.65 7.20
N PRO A 44 -2.75 -11.18 8.20
CA PRO A 44 -2.84 -10.77 9.60
C PRO A 44 -2.52 -9.28 9.85
N TYR A 45 -1.70 -8.65 8.99
CA TYR A 45 -1.40 -7.23 9.13
C TYR A 45 -2.65 -6.36 8.91
N GLU A 46 -3.38 -6.59 7.83
CA GLU A 46 -4.63 -5.85 7.55
C GLU A 46 -5.63 -6.03 8.69
N GLN A 47 -5.79 -7.28 9.14
CA GLN A 47 -6.69 -7.62 10.24
C GLN A 47 -6.28 -6.95 11.55
N SER A 48 -5.01 -7.04 11.95
CA SER A 48 -4.53 -6.46 13.21
C SER A 48 -4.66 -4.92 13.22
N LYS A 49 -4.43 -4.27 12.08
CA LYS A 49 -4.62 -2.82 11.94
C LYS A 49 -6.09 -2.42 12.02
N PHE A 50 -6.97 -3.22 11.43
CA PHE A 50 -8.42 -3.03 11.55
C PHE A 50 -8.88 -3.19 13.00
N GLU A 51 -8.51 -4.28 13.68
CA GLU A 51 -8.85 -4.55 15.08
C GLU A 51 -8.35 -3.45 16.01
N ALA A 52 -7.10 -2.97 15.79
CA ALA A 52 -6.54 -1.86 16.55
C ALA A 52 -7.32 -0.56 16.34
N GLU A 53 -7.79 -0.28 15.12
CA GLU A 53 -8.59 0.90 14.85
C GLU A 53 -10.00 0.79 15.45
N VAL A 54 -10.62 -0.39 15.43
CA VAL A 54 -11.90 -0.66 16.10
C VAL A 54 -11.76 -0.44 17.61
N ALA A 55 -10.75 -1.05 18.23
CA ALA A 55 -10.49 -0.90 19.67
C ALA A 55 -10.25 0.57 20.03
N LEU A 56 -9.41 1.27 19.26
CA LEU A 56 -9.14 2.68 19.50
C LEU A 56 -10.39 3.54 19.44
N ARG A 57 -11.24 3.35 18.43
CA ARG A 57 -12.49 4.11 18.30
C ARG A 57 -13.47 3.84 19.45
N SER A 58 -13.54 2.58 19.91
CA SER A 58 -14.41 2.23 21.06
C SER A 58 -13.89 2.81 22.38
N GLU A 59 -12.59 2.96 22.52
CA GLU A 59 -11.94 3.47 23.74
C GLU A 59 -11.68 4.98 23.70
N ALA A 60 -11.79 5.63 22.56
CA ALA A 60 -11.42 7.04 22.44
C ALA A 60 -12.28 7.97 23.32
N GLY A 61 -13.59 7.70 23.43
CA GLY A 61 -14.50 8.57 24.18
C GLY A 61 -14.40 10.01 23.67
N ASP A 62 -14.09 10.94 24.56
CA ASP A 62 -13.98 12.38 24.27
C ASP A 62 -12.57 12.81 23.80
N LEU A 63 -11.65 11.85 23.55
CA LEU A 63 -10.32 12.20 23.05
C LEU A 63 -10.41 12.83 21.64
N PRO A 64 -9.65 13.89 21.38
CA PRO A 64 -9.57 14.53 20.06
C PRO A 64 -8.84 13.60 19.08
N LEU A 65 -9.54 12.55 18.63
CA LEU A 65 -8.97 11.46 17.84
C LEU A 65 -8.89 11.79 16.37
N GLN A 66 -7.68 11.68 15.83
CA GLN A 66 -7.40 11.73 14.41
C GLN A 66 -6.80 10.41 13.93
N ILE A 67 -7.35 9.85 12.84
CA ILE A 67 -6.90 8.60 12.24
C ILE A 67 -6.40 8.87 10.84
N LEU A 68 -5.13 8.56 10.58
CA LEU A 68 -4.50 8.73 9.29
C LEU A 68 -4.25 7.36 8.64
N ARG A 69 -4.77 7.18 7.43
CA ARG A 69 -4.72 5.90 6.71
C ARG A 69 -3.89 6.01 5.43
N PRO A 70 -2.55 5.91 5.51
CA PRO A 70 -1.72 5.84 4.31
C PRO A 70 -1.99 4.55 3.52
N SER A 71 -1.84 4.65 2.18
CA SER A 71 -1.81 3.50 1.29
C SER A 71 -0.42 2.83 1.28
N ILE A 72 0.03 2.28 0.15
CA ILE A 72 1.39 1.71 0.04
C ILE A 72 2.41 2.85 0.06
N VAL A 73 3.11 2.99 1.17
CA VAL A 73 4.17 3.98 1.31
C VAL A 73 5.47 3.44 0.70
N VAL A 74 6.05 4.22 -0.20
CA VAL A 74 7.31 3.89 -0.87
C VAL A 74 8.38 4.94 -0.57
N GLY A 75 9.52 4.88 -1.24
CA GLY A 75 10.61 5.82 -1.04
C GLY A 75 10.22 7.27 -1.37
N ASP A 76 11.09 8.17 -1.00
CA ASP A 76 10.99 9.61 -1.21
C ASP A 76 10.85 9.97 -2.70
N SER A 77 9.95 10.89 -3.03
CA SER A 77 9.60 11.22 -4.41
C SER A 77 10.71 11.93 -5.17
N ALA A 78 11.58 12.66 -4.50
CA ALA A 78 12.69 13.40 -5.12
C ALA A 78 13.94 12.54 -5.33
N THR A 79 14.24 11.65 -4.39
CA THR A 79 15.50 10.88 -4.35
C THR A 79 15.33 9.39 -4.59
N GLY A 80 14.12 8.86 -4.39
CA GLY A 80 13.81 7.43 -4.38
C GLY A 80 14.24 6.72 -3.09
N ARG A 81 14.86 7.42 -2.12
CA ARG A 81 15.42 6.84 -0.91
C ARG A 81 14.37 6.15 -0.07
N THR A 82 14.67 4.93 0.37
CA THR A 82 13.84 4.17 1.31
C THR A 82 14.72 3.42 2.30
N THR A 83 14.20 3.21 3.50
CA THR A 83 14.78 2.33 4.52
C THR A 83 14.12 0.95 4.52
N SER A 84 13.00 0.79 3.79
CA SER A 84 12.21 -0.44 3.76
C SER A 84 11.95 -0.89 2.33
N PHE A 85 12.43 -2.07 1.96
CA PHE A 85 12.28 -2.67 0.64
C PHE A 85 11.11 -3.68 0.62
N ASN A 86 9.97 -3.27 1.17
CA ASN A 86 8.76 -4.10 1.27
C ASN A 86 7.81 -3.91 0.08
N VAL A 87 6.70 -4.57 0.09
CA VAL A 87 5.52 -4.49 -0.80
C VAL A 87 5.88 -4.29 -2.28
N LEU A 88 6.12 -3.06 -2.73
CA LEU A 88 6.45 -2.74 -4.13
C LEU A 88 7.81 -3.32 -4.56
N TYR A 89 8.82 -3.22 -3.69
CA TYR A 89 10.20 -3.55 -4.05
C TYR A 89 10.47 -5.05 -4.19
N GLY A 90 9.71 -5.91 -3.49
CA GLY A 90 9.81 -7.35 -3.63
C GLY A 90 9.49 -7.83 -5.06
N PRO A 91 8.31 -7.50 -5.60
CA PRO A 91 7.96 -7.74 -7.00
C PRO A 91 8.93 -7.10 -8.00
N LEU A 92 9.31 -5.84 -7.81
CA LEU A 92 10.27 -5.16 -8.69
C LEU A 92 11.63 -5.87 -8.72
N LYS A 93 12.13 -6.31 -7.57
CA LYS A 93 13.38 -7.10 -7.49
C LYS A 93 13.29 -8.42 -8.24
N ALA A 94 12.17 -9.12 -8.14
CA ALA A 94 11.94 -10.36 -8.87
C ALA A 94 11.86 -10.11 -10.38
N PHE A 95 11.20 -9.02 -10.78
CA PHE A 95 11.12 -8.58 -12.17
C PHE A 95 12.51 -8.23 -12.73
N ALA A 96 13.29 -7.40 -12.03
CA ALA A 96 14.65 -7.02 -12.39
C ALA A 96 15.58 -8.23 -12.61
N ARG A 97 15.35 -9.32 -11.88
CA ARG A 97 16.13 -10.57 -12.00
C ARG A 97 15.60 -11.52 -13.08
N GLY A 98 14.56 -11.14 -13.82
CA GLY A 98 13.93 -12.01 -14.81
C GLY A 98 13.23 -13.24 -14.22
N ALA A 99 12.98 -13.25 -12.91
CA ALA A 99 12.30 -14.35 -12.22
C ALA A 99 10.78 -14.33 -12.41
N MET A 100 10.23 -13.26 -13.02
CA MET A 100 8.81 -13.01 -13.16
C MET A 100 8.38 -13.19 -14.62
N ARG A 101 8.14 -14.44 -15.04
CA ARG A 101 7.69 -14.74 -16.41
C ARG A 101 6.18 -14.64 -16.60
N ALA A 102 5.42 -14.94 -15.55
CA ALA A 102 3.96 -14.82 -15.50
C ALA A 102 3.50 -14.46 -14.10
N ILE A 103 2.45 -13.67 -14.00
CA ILE A 103 1.86 -13.25 -12.73
C ILE A 103 0.34 -13.47 -12.71
N PRO A 104 -0.22 -13.87 -11.56
CA PRO A 104 -1.67 -13.91 -11.35
C PRO A 104 -2.20 -12.51 -11.07
N ALA A 105 -2.63 -11.80 -12.08
CA ALA A 105 -3.05 -10.41 -11.94
C ALA A 105 -4.24 -10.07 -12.84
N ARG A 106 -4.77 -8.87 -12.62
CA ARG A 106 -5.64 -8.16 -13.54
C ARG A 106 -4.96 -6.84 -13.88
N ARG A 107 -4.77 -6.55 -15.15
CA ARG A 107 -4.07 -5.32 -15.59
C ARG A 107 -4.75 -4.04 -15.10
N GLU A 108 -6.06 -4.08 -14.98
CA GLU A 108 -6.91 -2.98 -14.53
C GLU A 108 -7.01 -2.82 -13.00
N SER A 109 -6.44 -3.77 -12.22
CA SER A 109 -6.46 -3.68 -10.76
C SER A 109 -5.78 -2.41 -10.28
N PRO A 110 -6.45 -1.60 -9.44
CA PRO A 110 -5.84 -0.39 -8.89
C PRO A 110 -4.70 -0.74 -7.94
N VAL A 111 -3.67 0.07 -7.98
CA VAL A 111 -2.56 0.03 -7.02
C VAL A 111 -2.33 1.44 -6.51
N ASP A 112 -2.64 1.65 -5.26
CA ASP A 112 -2.51 2.95 -4.62
C ASP A 112 -1.16 3.03 -3.91
N ILE A 113 -0.32 3.95 -4.36
CA ILE A 113 1.06 4.12 -3.92
C ILE A 113 1.33 5.60 -3.68
N VAL A 114 1.90 5.91 -2.52
CA VAL A 114 2.30 7.26 -2.15
C VAL A 114 3.74 7.30 -1.67
N PRO A 115 4.49 8.37 -1.93
CA PRO A 115 5.85 8.50 -1.46
C PRO A 115 5.89 8.94 0.01
N VAL A 116 6.97 8.59 0.72
CA VAL A 116 7.10 8.84 2.17
C VAL A 116 7.11 10.32 2.53
N ASP A 117 7.69 11.18 1.69
CA ASP A 117 7.68 12.64 1.85
C ASP A 117 6.25 13.20 1.85
N TYR A 118 5.39 12.79 0.89
CA TYR A 118 3.97 13.16 0.91
C TYR A 118 3.27 12.74 2.19
N VAL A 119 3.51 11.50 2.65
CA VAL A 119 2.90 11.01 3.89
C VAL A 119 3.38 11.82 5.09
N ALA A 120 4.69 12.10 5.18
CA ALA A 120 5.28 12.88 6.26
C ALA A 120 4.71 14.32 6.33
N ASP A 121 4.62 14.97 5.16
CA ASP A 121 4.07 16.33 5.06
C ASP A 121 2.59 16.36 5.49
N ARG A 122 1.78 15.40 5.02
CA ARG A 122 0.37 15.31 5.41
C ARG A 122 0.16 14.95 6.88
N VAL A 123 0.98 14.05 7.43
CA VAL A 123 0.95 13.74 8.86
C VAL A 123 1.29 14.98 9.69
N HIS A 124 2.31 15.73 9.31
CA HIS A 124 2.69 16.95 10.00
C HIS A 124 1.57 18.00 9.93
N GLU A 125 1.09 18.31 8.73
CA GLU A 125 0.00 19.28 8.52
C GLU A 125 -1.24 18.94 9.35
N LEU A 126 -1.70 17.70 9.25
CA LEU A 126 -2.93 17.26 9.94
C LEU A 126 -2.72 17.17 11.46
N ALA A 127 -1.56 16.73 11.93
CA ALA A 127 -1.28 16.64 13.36
C ALA A 127 -1.14 18.01 14.02
N THR A 128 -0.70 19.03 13.27
CA THR A 128 -0.54 20.41 13.80
C THR A 128 -1.87 21.17 13.74
N ASP A 129 -2.48 21.29 12.56
CA ASP A 129 -3.59 22.21 12.33
C ASP A 129 -4.86 21.54 11.76
N GLY A 130 -4.82 20.22 11.49
CA GLY A 130 -5.94 19.52 10.86
C GLY A 130 -7.11 19.28 11.81
N PRO A 131 -8.31 19.02 11.29
CA PRO A 131 -9.45 18.65 12.12
C PRO A 131 -9.37 17.21 12.63
N ASP A 132 -10.17 16.87 13.63
CA ASP A 132 -10.38 15.50 14.07
C ASP A 132 -11.08 14.66 12.98
N GLY A 133 -10.96 13.35 13.10
CA GLY A 133 -11.60 12.40 12.19
C GLY A 133 -10.64 11.50 11.45
N THR A 134 -11.12 10.86 10.39
CA THR A 134 -10.34 9.92 9.59
C THR A 134 -9.97 10.50 8.24
N PHE A 135 -8.71 10.33 7.84
CA PHE A 135 -8.17 10.85 6.58
C PHE A 135 -7.39 9.76 5.84
N HIS A 136 -7.64 9.66 4.53
CA HIS A 136 -6.89 8.79 3.65
C HIS A 136 -5.68 9.54 3.06
N LEU A 137 -4.47 9.06 3.36
CA LEU A 137 -3.24 9.56 2.75
C LEU A 137 -2.89 8.67 1.54
N VAL A 138 -3.59 8.88 0.45
CA VAL A 138 -3.65 7.98 -0.70
C VAL A 138 -3.42 8.71 -2.02
N ALA A 139 -3.07 7.98 -3.06
CA ALA A 139 -3.09 8.52 -4.42
C ALA A 139 -4.54 8.76 -4.90
N GLY A 140 -5.49 7.96 -4.43
CA GLY A 140 -6.91 8.12 -4.68
C GLY A 140 -7.24 8.02 -6.18
N ARG A 141 -7.81 9.09 -6.77
CA ARG A 141 -8.10 9.17 -8.22
C ARG A 141 -6.84 9.14 -9.10
N ASN A 142 -5.68 9.41 -8.52
CA ASN A 142 -4.37 9.29 -9.18
C ASN A 142 -3.72 7.91 -8.98
N ALA A 143 -4.40 6.96 -8.34
CA ALA A 143 -3.90 5.60 -8.20
C ALA A 143 -3.60 4.99 -9.57
N THR A 144 -2.49 4.27 -9.65
CA THR A 144 -2.08 3.58 -10.87
C THR A 144 -2.75 2.22 -11.00
N THR A 145 -2.39 1.46 -12.02
CA THR A 145 -2.86 0.09 -12.22
C THR A 145 -1.70 -0.89 -12.29
N VAL A 146 -1.98 -2.17 -12.04
CA VAL A 146 -1.00 -3.24 -12.23
C VAL A 146 -0.40 -3.20 -13.63
N GLY A 147 -1.23 -3.04 -14.67
CA GLY A 147 -0.77 -2.94 -16.05
C GLY A 147 0.19 -1.77 -16.28
N ARG A 148 -0.11 -0.62 -15.69
CA ARG A 148 0.76 0.56 -15.81
C ARG A 148 2.08 0.38 -15.06
N LEU A 149 2.06 -0.22 -13.87
CA LEU A 149 3.30 -0.53 -13.15
C LEU A 149 4.19 -1.53 -13.90
N LEU A 150 3.60 -2.52 -14.57
CA LEU A 150 4.36 -3.45 -15.41
C LEU A 150 5.04 -2.73 -16.58
N GLN A 151 4.32 -1.82 -17.25
CA GLN A 151 4.90 -1.00 -18.33
C GLN A 151 6.05 -0.14 -17.83
N LEU A 152 5.86 0.57 -16.73
CA LEU A 152 6.92 1.39 -16.12
C LEU A 152 8.13 0.54 -15.72
N SER A 153 7.89 -0.63 -15.12
CA SER A 153 8.95 -1.57 -14.74
C SER A 153 9.71 -2.12 -15.95
N SER A 154 8.99 -2.40 -17.04
CA SER A 154 9.57 -2.88 -18.30
C SER A 154 10.52 -1.83 -18.89
N ILE A 155 10.10 -0.57 -18.90
CA ILE A 155 10.91 0.56 -19.41
C ILE A 155 12.15 0.79 -18.52
N GLU A 156 11.95 0.94 -17.20
CA GLU A 156 13.03 1.31 -16.28
C GLU A 156 14.09 0.20 -16.09
N LEU A 157 13.70 -1.07 -16.23
CA LEU A 157 14.57 -2.22 -16.00
C LEU A 157 15.03 -2.89 -17.29
N ASP A 158 14.64 -2.37 -18.45
CA ASP A 158 14.92 -2.92 -19.79
C ASP A 158 14.61 -4.44 -19.86
N ARG A 159 13.35 -4.78 -19.53
CA ARG A 159 12.87 -6.16 -19.45
C ARG A 159 11.50 -6.30 -20.09
N PRO A 160 11.21 -7.42 -20.79
CA PRO A 160 9.87 -7.67 -21.31
C PRO A 160 8.85 -7.83 -20.16
N GLU A 161 7.64 -7.34 -20.38
CA GLU A 161 6.56 -7.52 -19.41
C GLU A 161 6.26 -9.02 -19.20
N PRO A 162 5.98 -9.43 -17.94
CA PRO A 162 5.53 -10.79 -17.68
C PRO A 162 4.13 -11.04 -18.26
N ALA A 163 3.83 -12.27 -18.60
CA ALA A 163 2.49 -12.66 -18.98
C ALA A 163 1.51 -12.46 -17.80
N VAL A 164 0.43 -11.73 -18.04
CA VAL A 164 -0.62 -11.53 -17.03
C VAL A 164 -1.70 -12.55 -17.24
N LEU A 165 -1.95 -13.36 -16.23
CA LEU A 165 -2.94 -14.44 -16.28
C LEU A 165 -4.04 -14.22 -15.22
N PRO A 166 -5.29 -14.56 -15.52
CA PRO A 166 -6.34 -14.54 -14.52
C PRO A 166 -5.92 -15.34 -13.27
N PRO A 167 -6.10 -14.82 -12.04
CA PRO A 167 -5.61 -15.49 -10.83
C PRO A 167 -6.10 -16.92 -10.63
N ARG A 168 -7.35 -17.22 -11.06
CA ARG A 168 -7.92 -18.58 -11.02
C ARG A 168 -7.17 -19.53 -11.94
N LEU A 169 -6.87 -19.10 -13.17
CA LEU A 169 -6.19 -19.90 -14.18
C LEU A 169 -4.73 -20.16 -13.76
N TYR A 170 -4.04 -19.10 -13.30
CA TYR A 170 -2.67 -19.21 -12.79
C TYR A 170 -2.57 -20.22 -11.64
N ARG A 171 -3.44 -20.12 -10.63
CA ARG A 171 -3.45 -21.04 -9.49
C ARG A 171 -3.69 -22.49 -9.89
N ARG A 172 -4.57 -22.72 -10.87
CA ARG A 172 -4.95 -24.07 -11.29
C ARG A 172 -3.87 -24.73 -12.15
N LEU A 173 -3.26 -24.00 -13.08
CA LEU A 173 -2.41 -24.58 -14.12
C LEU A 173 -0.90 -24.38 -13.87
N LEU A 174 -0.49 -23.20 -13.49
CA LEU A 174 0.94 -22.84 -13.44
C LEU A 174 1.54 -22.88 -12.04
N HIS A 175 0.80 -22.49 -11.05
CA HIS A 175 1.30 -22.40 -9.69
C HIS A 175 1.88 -23.72 -9.14
N PRO A 176 1.23 -24.90 -9.30
CA PRO A 176 1.79 -26.18 -8.83
C PRO A 176 3.11 -26.55 -9.52
N LEU A 177 3.22 -26.25 -10.82
CA LEU A 177 4.42 -26.56 -11.63
C LEU A 177 5.57 -25.62 -11.30
N LEU A 178 5.30 -24.32 -11.21
CA LEU A 178 6.30 -23.29 -10.95
C LEU A 178 6.81 -23.36 -9.52
N ARG A 179 5.96 -23.62 -8.54
CA ARG A 179 6.32 -23.73 -7.12
C ARG A 179 7.31 -24.86 -6.86
N ARG A 180 7.19 -25.97 -7.60
CA ARG A 180 8.12 -27.12 -7.52
C ARG A 180 9.49 -26.78 -8.10
N ARG A 181 9.55 -25.90 -9.11
CA ARG A 181 10.78 -25.56 -9.85
C ARG A 181 11.54 -24.37 -9.29
N ASP A 182 10.83 -23.42 -8.66
CA ASP A 182 11.44 -22.19 -8.11
C ASP A 182 10.93 -21.86 -6.70
N PRO A 183 11.71 -22.17 -5.65
CA PRO A 183 11.38 -21.84 -4.27
C PRO A 183 11.19 -20.33 -4.01
N ARG A 184 11.68 -19.46 -4.91
CA ARG A 184 11.53 -18.01 -4.79
C ARG A 184 10.09 -17.57 -5.02
N LEU A 185 9.32 -18.33 -5.80
CA LEU A 185 7.88 -18.09 -6.01
C LEU A 185 7.10 -18.14 -4.70
N LYS A 186 7.46 -19.01 -3.76
CA LYS A 186 6.80 -19.07 -2.44
C LYS A 186 6.87 -17.74 -1.70
N ARG A 187 7.98 -17.00 -1.85
CA ARG A 187 8.14 -15.66 -1.26
C ARG A 187 7.33 -14.59 -1.97
N MET A 188 6.97 -14.81 -3.23
CA MET A 188 6.16 -13.89 -4.02
C MET A 188 4.65 -14.08 -3.82
N GLU A 189 4.22 -15.24 -3.32
CA GLU A 189 2.81 -15.58 -3.11
C GLU A 189 2.08 -14.58 -2.20
N VAL A 190 2.80 -13.99 -1.24
CA VAL A 190 2.26 -12.97 -0.33
C VAL A 190 1.77 -11.70 -1.06
N TYR A 191 2.31 -11.42 -2.25
CA TYR A 191 1.94 -10.26 -3.05
C TYR A 191 0.81 -10.53 -4.04
N PHE A 192 0.51 -11.80 -4.35
CA PHE A 192 -0.49 -12.16 -5.36
C PHE A 192 -1.90 -11.61 -5.10
N PRO A 193 -2.41 -11.58 -3.86
CA PRO A 193 -3.70 -10.97 -3.58
C PRO A 193 -3.78 -9.49 -3.99
N TYR A 194 -2.68 -8.76 -3.84
CA TYR A 194 -2.62 -7.34 -4.17
C TYR A 194 -2.67 -7.07 -5.69
N PHE A 195 -2.25 -8.02 -6.53
CA PHE A 195 -2.29 -7.88 -7.99
C PHE A 195 -3.69 -8.03 -8.61
N ALA A 196 -4.68 -8.42 -7.81
CA ALA A 196 -6.06 -8.61 -8.24
C ALA A 196 -7.07 -7.82 -7.41
N MET A 197 -6.60 -6.83 -6.65
CA MET A 197 -7.44 -5.96 -5.83
C MET A 197 -8.45 -5.19 -6.66
N ARG A 198 -9.58 -4.83 -6.03
CA ARG A 198 -10.64 -4.03 -6.64
C ARG A 198 -11.01 -2.81 -5.81
N VAL A 199 -10.40 -2.65 -4.63
CA VAL A 199 -10.68 -1.52 -3.76
C VAL A 199 -9.98 -0.27 -4.28
N ARG A 200 -10.71 0.85 -4.23
CA ARG A 200 -10.20 2.20 -4.41
C ARG A 200 -10.44 2.97 -3.14
N PHE A 201 -9.57 3.89 -2.82
CA PHE A 201 -9.68 4.70 -1.62
C PHE A 201 -10.25 6.08 -1.96
N ASP A 202 -11.17 6.57 -1.12
CA ASP A 202 -11.72 7.91 -1.21
C ASP A 202 -10.62 8.95 -0.93
N ASP A 203 -10.61 10.03 -1.69
CA ASP A 203 -9.65 11.12 -1.57
C ASP A 203 -10.34 12.50 -1.43
N ARG A 204 -11.60 12.51 -1.03
CA ARG A 204 -12.40 13.75 -1.07
C ARG A 204 -11.95 14.79 -0.06
N ARG A 205 -11.45 14.39 1.10
CA ARG A 205 -11.05 15.32 2.16
C ARG A 205 -9.73 16.04 1.87
N LEU A 206 -8.74 15.32 1.35
CA LEU A 206 -7.39 15.86 1.11
C LEU A 206 -7.07 16.06 -0.38
N GLY A 207 -7.95 15.61 -1.26
CA GLY A 207 -7.67 15.53 -2.68
C GLY A 207 -6.73 14.36 -3.04
N PRO A 208 -6.51 14.13 -4.35
CA PRO A 208 -5.67 13.04 -4.80
C PRO A 208 -4.19 13.31 -4.53
N GLY A 209 -3.50 12.28 -4.02
CA GLY A 209 -2.06 12.32 -3.82
C GLY A 209 -1.26 12.28 -5.14
N PRO A 210 0.08 12.26 -5.06
CA PRO A 210 0.95 12.32 -6.23
C PRO A 210 0.86 11.05 -7.08
N ARG A 211 0.98 11.23 -8.41
CA ARG A 211 1.02 10.12 -9.37
C ARG A 211 2.37 9.42 -9.32
N VAL A 212 2.38 8.11 -9.15
CA VAL A 212 3.62 7.31 -9.07
C VAL A 212 4.47 7.42 -10.33
N GLU A 213 3.89 7.64 -11.49
CA GLU A 213 4.58 7.82 -12.76
C GLU A 213 5.63 8.94 -12.72
N ARG A 214 5.42 9.97 -11.88
CA ARG A 214 6.32 11.12 -11.78
C ARG A 214 7.63 10.80 -11.04
N TYR A 215 7.64 9.78 -10.21
CA TYR A 215 8.79 9.45 -9.35
C TYR A 215 9.23 7.99 -9.42
N PHE A 216 8.51 7.12 -10.13
CA PHE A 216 8.79 5.68 -10.21
C PHE A 216 10.22 5.37 -10.63
N HIS A 217 10.75 6.08 -11.64
CA HIS A 217 12.13 5.92 -12.09
C HIS A 217 13.15 6.15 -10.98
N ARG A 218 12.91 7.08 -10.07
CA ARG A 218 13.80 7.36 -8.93
C ARG A 218 13.77 6.21 -7.90
N LEU A 219 12.58 5.66 -7.65
CA LEU A 219 12.44 4.48 -6.77
C LEU A 219 13.24 3.30 -7.30
N VAL A 220 13.11 3.00 -8.59
CA VAL A 220 13.82 1.88 -9.24
C VAL A 220 15.33 2.11 -9.19
N ARG A 221 15.81 3.26 -9.64
CA ARG A 221 17.24 3.60 -9.64
C ARG A 221 17.87 3.57 -8.25
N TYR A 222 17.15 4.06 -7.23
CA TYR A 222 17.61 3.96 -5.86
C TYR A 222 17.69 2.51 -5.40
N ALA A 223 16.65 1.72 -5.65
CA ALA A 223 16.59 0.33 -5.25
C ALA A 223 17.70 -0.51 -5.89
N GLU A 224 18.05 -0.27 -7.16
CA GLU A 224 19.15 -0.92 -7.84
C GLU A 224 20.50 -0.55 -7.21
N ARG A 225 20.76 0.74 -6.99
CA ARG A 225 22.00 1.22 -6.31
C ARG A 225 22.14 0.66 -4.91
N ALA A 226 21.05 0.60 -4.15
CA ALA A 226 20.97 0.01 -2.81
C ALA A 226 20.92 -1.54 -2.84
N ARG A 227 21.17 -2.17 -4.00
CA ARG A 227 21.13 -3.64 -4.18
C ARG A 227 19.86 -4.28 -3.63
N TRP A 228 18.73 -3.55 -3.69
CA TRP A 228 17.45 -4.00 -3.17
C TRP A 228 17.47 -4.31 -1.67
N GLY A 229 18.15 -3.47 -0.88
CA GLY A 229 18.28 -3.64 0.58
C GLY A 229 19.18 -4.78 1.01
N ARG A 230 20.13 -5.18 0.17
CA ARG A 230 21.25 -6.03 0.56
C ARG A 230 22.44 -5.12 0.84
N GLY A 231 22.62 -4.78 2.10
CA GLY A 231 23.89 -4.27 2.60
C GLY A 231 24.84 -5.41 2.87
#